data_bc78ba4379d7685d1c8a3a52884e1adc
#
_entry.id   bc78ba4379d7685d1c8a3a52884e1adc
#
_cell.length_a   1.000
_cell.length_b   1.000
_cell.length_c   1.000
_cell.angle_alpha   90.00
_cell.angle_beta   90.00
_cell.angle_gamma   90.00
#
_symmetry.space_group_name_H-M   'P 1'
#
loop_
_entity.id
_entity.type
_entity.pdbx_description
1 polymer ?
#
loop_
_entity_poly.entity_id
_entity_poly.type
_entity_poly.pdbx_seq_one_letter_code
_entity_poly.pdbx_strand_id
1 'polypeptide(L)'
;MAHQITFLQLEALVAIADMGSFEAAGRKLGSVQSGVSRHVRELEGQFPKPLFDRGSRSARLTVDGLEVLSQARTILQQRDALLSQYASEKILRRSLRLGVTELAALTWLPGFIEALRSTYPLVNVELEVGGVAADLYEKLRLAQLDLAIVPDTPRWTDLLRFPLANVRNGWFCSPTFSLKRRRLTVLELGQLTLLSQSGDSAAGHVMSKWLERHGVQPRSILTCNNFAALGGMASAGLGIACLPNAISSELVTLGMLREVHVGPVMPPVRYVTVARQDALTPFHRKVITLARATCNYGTRYQDVGAREPLVNEAK
;
A
#
# COMPACT_ATOMS: atom_id res chain seq x y z
N MET A 1 -3.35 -16.34 40.66
CA MET A 1 -4.53 -15.60 40.19
C MET A 1 -4.65 -15.82 38.69
N ALA A 2 -5.86 -16.14 38.18
CA ALA A 2 -6.03 -16.32 36.74
C ALA A 2 -5.80 -14.98 36.05
N HIS A 3 -4.85 -14.94 35.12
CA HIS A 3 -4.63 -13.78 34.23
C HIS A 3 -5.85 -13.64 33.32
N GLN A 4 -6.64 -12.60 33.55
CA GLN A 4 -7.88 -12.37 32.78
C GLN A 4 -7.73 -11.07 31.99
N ILE A 5 -7.50 -11.20 30.67
CA ILE A 5 -7.51 -10.08 29.74
C ILE A 5 -8.89 -9.97 29.11
N THR A 6 -9.46 -8.77 29.08
CA THR A 6 -10.77 -8.49 28.49
C THR A 6 -10.64 -7.77 27.15
N PHE A 7 -11.66 -7.90 26.29
CA PHE A 7 -11.70 -7.15 25.03
C PHE A 7 -11.67 -5.63 25.24
N LEU A 8 -12.32 -5.11 26.30
CA LEU A 8 -12.28 -3.67 26.62
C LEU A 8 -10.86 -3.16 26.91
N GLN A 9 -10.06 -3.97 27.58
CA GLN A 9 -8.63 -3.63 27.83
C GLN A 9 -7.82 -3.61 26.54
N LEU A 10 -8.04 -4.56 25.63
CA LEU A 10 -7.39 -4.59 24.32
C LEU A 10 -7.86 -3.42 23.43
N GLU A 11 -9.15 -3.09 23.44
CA GLU A 11 -9.71 -1.95 22.72
C GLU A 11 -9.12 -0.63 23.25
N ALA A 12 -8.94 -0.49 24.57
CA ALA A 12 -8.32 0.68 25.17
C ALA A 12 -6.87 0.85 24.70
N LEU A 13 -6.06 -0.23 24.72
CA LEU A 13 -4.70 -0.20 24.23
C LEU A 13 -4.62 0.23 22.75
N VAL A 14 -5.44 -0.38 21.90
CA VAL A 14 -5.48 -0.07 20.46
C VAL A 14 -5.93 1.36 20.21
N ALA A 15 -6.97 1.82 20.91
CA ALA A 15 -7.48 3.18 20.75
C ALA A 15 -6.45 4.26 21.15
N ILE A 16 -5.67 4.03 22.22
CA ILE A 16 -4.60 4.95 22.63
C ILE A 16 -3.48 4.97 21.58
N ALA A 17 -3.08 3.82 21.08
CA ALA A 17 -2.03 3.71 20.07
C ALA A 17 -2.42 4.44 18.76
N ASP A 18 -3.70 4.29 18.34
CA ASP A 18 -4.22 4.91 17.11
C ASP A 18 -4.41 6.43 17.27
N MET A 19 -4.85 6.88 18.44
CA MET A 19 -5.21 8.30 18.71
C MET A 19 -4.06 9.11 19.29
N GLY A 20 -2.98 8.49 19.73
CA GLY A 20 -1.80 9.14 20.33
C GLY A 20 -2.03 9.72 21.72
N SER A 21 -3.25 9.65 22.27
CA SER A 21 -3.53 10.15 23.63
C SER A 21 -4.69 9.40 24.32
N PHE A 22 -4.64 9.33 25.65
CA PHE A 22 -5.69 8.71 26.47
C PHE A 22 -7.04 9.44 26.37
N GLU A 23 -7.00 10.76 26.23
CA GLU A 23 -8.21 11.57 26.10
C GLU A 23 -8.91 11.34 24.76
N ALA A 24 -8.16 11.34 23.64
CA ALA A 24 -8.71 11.07 22.33
C ALA A 24 -9.21 9.64 22.19
N ALA A 25 -8.53 8.66 22.82
CA ALA A 25 -9.00 7.28 22.93
C ALA A 25 -10.33 7.19 23.70
N GLY A 26 -10.49 7.94 24.79
CA GLY A 26 -11.72 8.02 25.53
C GLY A 26 -12.89 8.50 24.66
N ARG A 27 -12.71 9.59 23.92
CA ARG A 27 -13.72 10.08 22.96
C ARG A 27 -14.08 9.03 21.89
N LYS A 28 -13.07 8.36 21.32
CA LYS A 28 -13.27 7.30 20.31
C LYS A 28 -14.11 6.12 20.85
N LEU A 29 -13.89 5.75 22.12
CA LEU A 29 -14.56 4.61 22.76
C LEU A 29 -15.87 4.99 23.47
N GLY A 30 -16.32 6.26 23.39
CA GLY A 30 -17.49 6.72 24.12
C GLY A 30 -17.33 6.64 25.65
N SER A 31 -16.08 6.76 26.15
CA SER A 31 -15.72 6.65 27.57
C SER A 31 -14.95 7.88 28.04
N VAL A 32 -14.81 8.01 29.34
CA VAL A 32 -13.97 9.04 29.94
C VAL A 32 -12.50 8.59 30.00
N GLN A 33 -11.56 9.54 29.97
CA GLN A 33 -10.12 9.27 30.03
C GLN A 33 -9.73 8.35 31.22
N SER A 34 -10.35 8.55 32.38
CA SER A 34 -10.08 7.73 33.58
C SER A 34 -10.46 6.26 33.42
N GLY A 35 -11.53 5.98 32.68
CA GLY A 35 -11.95 4.61 32.33
C GLY A 35 -10.93 3.91 31.42
N VAL A 36 -10.51 4.57 30.36
CA VAL A 36 -9.46 4.08 29.45
C VAL A 36 -8.15 3.85 30.19
N SER A 37 -7.75 4.82 31.05
CA SER A 37 -6.53 4.71 31.85
C SER A 37 -6.57 3.54 32.84
N ARG A 38 -7.76 3.24 33.42
CA ARG A 38 -7.94 2.08 34.28
C ARG A 38 -7.78 0.77 33.51
N HIS A 39 -8.45 0.63 32.36
CA HIS A 39 -8.34 -0.59 31.53
C HIS A 39 -6.91 -0.88 31.13
N VAL A 40 -6.14 0.15 30.74
CA VAL A 40 -4.73 -0.03 30.37
C VAL A 40 -3.86 -0.40 31.56
N ARG A 41 -4.06 0.20 32.76
CA ARG A 41 -3.32 -0.22 33.95
C ARG A 41 -3.61 -1.66 34.36
N GLU A 42 -4.87 -2.09 34.28
CA GLU A 42 -5.27 -3.47 34.53
C GLU A 42 -4.63 -4.42 33.53
N LEU A 43 -4.54 -4.04 32.25
CA LEU A 43 -3.84 -4.78 31.20
C LEU A 43 -2.34 -4.84 31.46
N GLU A 44 -1.68 -3.71 31.75
CA GLU A 44 -0.26 -3.63 32.08
C GLU A 44 0.09 -4.54 33.30
N GLY A 45 -0.80 -4.65 34.27
CA GLY A 45 -0.63 -5.53 35.41
C GLY A 45 -0.56 -7.02 35.10
N GLN A 46 -0.92 -7.43 33.88
CA GLN A 46 -0.80 -8.82 33.40
C GLN A 46 0.58 -9.13 32.80
N PHE A 47 1.41 -8.12 32.57
CA PHE A 47 2.73 -8.24 31.94
C PHE A 47 3.85 -7.88 32.87
N PRO A 48 5.01 -8.51 32.77
CA PRO A 48 6.18 -8.24 33.64
C PRO A 48 6.82 -6.86 33.38
N LYS A 49 6.54 -6.26 32.22
CA LYS A 49 7.09 -4.96 31.80
C LYS A 49 5.96 -4.00 31.40
N PRO A 50 6.14 -2.69 31.60
CA PRO A 50 5.16 -1.70 31.22
C PRO A 50 5.00 -1.65 29.69
N LEU A 51 3.77 -1.44 29.21
CA LEU A 51 3.44 -1.31 27.78
C LEU A 51 3.64 0.13 27.29
N PHE A 52 3.54 1.11 28.18
CA PHE A 52 3.75 2.53 27.86
C PHE A 52 4.99 3.09 28.57
N ASP A 53 5.69 3.99 27.87
CA ASP A 53 6.81 4.73 28.42
C ASP A 53 6.31 5.80 29.43
N ARG A 54 6.67 5.62 30.70
CA ARG A 54 6.26 6.52 31.80
C ARG A 54 6.99 7.86 31.79
N GLY A 55 8.09 8.00 31.03
CA GLY A 55 8.88 9.21 30.92
C GLY A 55 8.35 10.21 29.88
N SER A 56 7.42 9.79 29.03
CA SER A 56 6.89 10.62 27.94
C SER A 56 5.57 11.31 28.32
N ARG A 57 5.42 12.58 27.94
CA ARG A 57 4.12 13.29 28.02
C ARG A 57 3.11 12.78 26.98
N SER A 58 3.55 12.09 25.94
CA SER A 58 2.71 11.43 24.93
C SER A 58 2.56 9.95 25.27
N ALA A 59 1.45 9.33 24.83
CA ALA A 59 1.16 7.90 25.00
C ALA A 59 2.06 7.04 24.09
N ARG A 60 3.37 7.01 24.38
CA ARG A 60 4.37 6.25 23.61
C ARG A 60 4.46 4.82 24.14
N LEU A 61 4.35 3.84 23.23
CA LEU A 61 4.53 2.42 23.55
C LEU A 61 6.00 2.06 23.70
N THR A 62 6.27 1.11 24.59
CA THR A 62 7.54 0.41 24.67
C THR A 62 7.67 -0.65 23.57
N VAL A 63 8.81 -1.29 23.40
CA VAL A 63 8.99 -2.41 22.47
C VAL A 63 8.03 -3.56 22.81
N ASP A 64 7.95 -3.93 24.09
CA ASP A 64 6.99 -4.94 24.57
C ASP A 64 5.53 -4.48 24.33
N GLY A 65 5.26 -3.18 24.50
CA GLY A 65 3.95 -2.59 24.20
C GLY A 65 3.54 -2.67 22.75
N LEU A 66 4.50 -2.53 21.82
CA LEU A 66 4.24 -2.69 20.38
C LEU A 66 3.93 -4.15 20.01
N GLU A 67 4.61 -5.10 20.65
CA GLU A 67 4.33 -6.53 20.49
C GLU A 67 2.91 -6.88 20.98
N VAL A 68 2.58 -6.45 22.21
CA VAL A 68 1.23 -6.67 22.79
C VAL A 68 0.16 -5.97 21.94
N LEU A 69 0.41 -4.76 21.44
CA LEU A 69 -0.50 -4.05 20.53
C LEU A 69 -0.78 -4.85 19.26
N SER A 70 0.25 -5.45 18.65
CA SER A 70 0.09 -6.29 17.46
C SER A 70 -0.81 -7.49 17.75
N GLN A 71 -0.60 -8.18 18.88
CA GLN A 71 -1.43 -9.31 19.29
C GLN A 71 -2.87 -8.86 19.65
N ALA A 72 -3.01 -7.74 20.36
CA ALA A 72 -4.32 -7.18 20.69
C ALA A 72 -5.18 -6.91 19.44
N ARG A 73 -4.56 -6.31 18.41
CA ARG A 73 -5.22 -6.07 17.12
C ARG A 73 -5.67 -7.37 16.46
N THR A 74 -4.82 -8.39 16.48
CA THR A 74 -5.14 -9.71 15.91
C THR A 74 -6.31 -10.36 16.65
N ILE A 75 -6.33 -10.35 17.98
CA ILE A 75 -7.41 -10.93 18.78
C ILE A 75 -8.72 -10.20 18.50
N LEU A 76 -8.72 -8.86 18.46
CA LEU A 76 -9.91 -8.07 18.14
C LEU A 76 -10.43 -8.35 16.73
N GLN A 77 -9.53 -8.50 15.75
CA GLN A 77 -9.89 -8.88 14.39
C GLN A 77 -10.53 -10.27 14.32
N GLN A 78 -10.04 -11.25 15.09
CA GLN A 78 -10.61 -12.60 15.15
C GLN A 78 -11.99 -12.59 15.81
N ARG A 79 -12.17 -11.82 16.90
CA ARG A 79 -13.50 -11.59 17.51
C ARG A 79 -14.48 -11.04 16.47
N ASP A 80 -14.08 -9.99 15.76
CA ASP A 80 -14.92 -9.34 14.76
C ASP A 80 -15.21 -10.28 13.57
N ALA A 81 -14.26 -11.13 13.21
CA ALA A 81 -14.44 -12.15 12.19
C ALA A 81 -15.50 -13.20 12.62
N LEU A 82 -15.45 -13.64 13.88
CA LEU A 82 -16.44 -14.56 14.44
C LEU A 82 -17.86 -13.96 14.35
N LEU A 83 -18.02 -12.72 14.78
CA LEU A 83 -19.31 -12.03 14.71
C LEU A 83 -19.80 -11.84 13.27
N SER A 84 -18.87 -11.57 12.34
CA SER A 84 -19.20 -11.33 10.94
C SER A 84 -19.56 -12.59 10.14
N GLN A 85 -19.27 -13.79 10.63
CA GLN A 85 -19.70 -15.03 9.98
C GLN A 85 -21.23 -15.16 9.88
N TYR A 86 -21.94 -14.53 10.80
CA TYR A 86 -23.39 -14.58 10.91
C TYR A 86 -24.09 -13.30 10.41
N ALA A 87 -23.30 -12.28 10.02
CA ALA A 87 -23.83 -11.04 9.49
C ALA A 87 -23.91 -11.07 7.96
N SER A 88 -24.98 -10.51 7.39
CA SER A 88 -25.06 -10.24 5.95
C SER A 88 -23.96 -9.25 5.53
N GLU A 89 -23.43 -9.41 4.32
CA GLU A 89 -22.39 -8.52 3.76
C GLU A 89 -22.79 -7.04 3.80
N LYS A 90 -24.08 -6.76 3.60
CA LYS A 90 -24.63 -5.39 3.61
C LYS A 90 -24.69 -4.73 4.99
N ILE A 91 -24.69 -5.52 6.07
CA ILE A 91 -24.77 -5.00 7.44
C ILE A 91 -23.45 -5.12 8.20
N LEU A 92 -22.39 -5.61 7.54
CA LEU A 92 -21.07 -5.78 8.13
C LEU A 92 -20.45 -4.40 8.44
N ARG A 93 -20.37 -4.05 9.71
CA ARG A 93 -19.70 -2.83 10.20
C ARG A 93 -18.30 -3.17 10.66
N ARG A 94 -17.28 -2.68 9.97
CA ARG A 94 -15.87 -2.81 10.37
C ARG A 94 -14.99 -1.82 9.62
N SER A 95 -13.77 -1.63 10.09
CA SER A 95 -12.72 -0.90 9.36
C SER A 95 -11.85 -1.87 8.57
N LEU A 96 -11.42 -1.45 7.39
CA LEU A 96 -10.40 -2.08 6.57
C LEU A 96 -9.25 -1.09 6.41
N ARG A 97 -8.09 -1.39 6.98
CA ARG A 97 -6.86 -0.61 6.84
C ARG A 97 -6.06 -1.18 5.67
N LEU A 98 -6.05 -0.46 4.57
CA LEU A 98 -5.47 -0.90 3.32
C LEU A 98 -4.28 -0.04 2.94
N GLY A 99 -3.09 -0.64 2.86
CA GLY A 99 -1.90 -0.03 2.31
C GLY A 99 -1.82 -0.24 0.79
N VAL A 100 -1.50 0.81 0.04
CA VAL A 100 -1.29 0.72 -1.41
C VAL A 100 -0.08 1.54 -1.83
N THR A 101 0.61 1.12 -2.89
CA THR A 101 1.63 1.95 -3.50
C THR A 101 1.01 3.01 -4.43
N GLU A 102 1.77 4.07 -4.72
CA GLU A 102 1.37 5.18 -5.58
C GLU A 102 0.77 4.68 -6.92
N LEU A 103 1.39 3.70 -7.56
CA LEU A 103 0.91 3.21 -8.84
C LEU A 103 -0.49 2.60 -8.77
N ALA A 104 -0.79 1.82 -7.73
CA ALA A 104 -2.14 1.27 -7.54
C ALA A 104 -3.15 2.40 -7.28
N ALA A 105 -2.76 3.41 -6.48
CA ALA A 105 -3.59 4.56 -6.17
C ALA A 105 -3.93 5.40 -7.42
N LEU A 106 -2.96 5.60 -8.30
CA LEU A 106 -3.11 6.39 -9.53
C LEU A 106 -3.85 5.65 -10.66
N THR A 107 -4.06 4.34 -10.53
CA THR A 107 -4.66 3.53 -11.61
C THR A 107 -6.03 2.99 -11.20
N TRP A 108 -6.10 1.81 -10.68
CA TRP A 108 -7.34 1.04 -10.51
C TRP A 108 -7.97 1.11 -9.11
N LEU A 109 -7.29 1.70 -8.12
CA LEU A 109 -7.81 1.81 -6.75
C LEU A 109 -9.20 2.45 -6.66
N PRO A 110 -9.53 3.54 -7.40
CA PRO A 110 -10.86 4.14 -7.34
C PRO A 110 -11.97 3.16 -7.71
N GLY A 111 -11.80 2.40 -8.80
CA GLY A 111 -12.78 1.38 -9.20
C GLY A 111 -12.89 0.21 -8.20
N PHE A 112 -11.78 -0.16 -7.57
CA PHE A 112 -11.80 -1.12 -6.48
C PHE A 112 -12.58 -0.61 -5.26
N ILE A 113 -12.36 0.65 -4.85
CA ILE A 113 -13.09 1.26 -3.73
C ILE A 113 -14.58 1.37 -4.02
N GLU A 114 -14.96 1.71 -5.25
CA GLU A 114 -16.36 1.75 -5.68
C GLU A 114 -17.00 0.35 -5.56
N ALA A 115 -16.36 -0.68 -6.10
CA ALA A 115 -16.81 -2.06 -6.00
C ALA A 115 -16.91 -2.54 -4.53
N LEU A 116 -15.93 -2.15 -3.71
CA LEU A 116 -15.91 -2.48 -2.29
C LEU A 116 -17.08 -1.83 -1.55
N ARG A 117 -17.36 -0.55 -1.78
CA ARG A 117 -18.50 0.17 -1.19
C ARG A 117 -19.84 -0.38 -1.64
N SER A 118 -19.97 -0.78 -2.89
CA SER A 118 -21.18 -1.42 -3.42
C SER A 118 -21.46 -2.76 -2.75
N THR A 119 -20.41 -3.55 -2.48
CA THR A 119 -20.54 -4.86 -1.84
C THR A 119 -20.70 -4.76 -0.33
N TYR A 120 -19.97 -3.82 0.29
CA TYR A 120 -19.87 -3.63 1.75
C TYR A 120 -20.10 -2.17 2.13
N PRO A 121 -21.36 -1.66 2.07
CA PRO A 121 -21.65 -0.23 2.23
C PRO A 121 -21.34 0.33 3.63
N LEU A 122 -21.24 -0.51 4.65
CA LEU A 122 -20.97 -0.11 6.04
C LEU A 122 -19.51 -0.37 6.46
N VAL A 123 -18.65 -0.79 5.54
CA VAL A 123 -17.22 -0.93 5.80
C VAL A 123 -16.54 0.43 5.67
N ASN A 124 -15.88 0.87 6.75
CA ASN A 124 -15.01 2.03 6.71
C ASN A 124 -13.66 1.63 6.13
N VAL A 125 -13.20 2.32 5.09
CA VAL A 125 -11.90 2.06 4.46
C VAL A 125 -10.92 3.15 4.86
N GLU A 126 -9.86 2.76 5.54
CA GLU A 126 -8.74 3.60 5.90
C GLU A 126 -7.60 3.30 4.93
N LEU A 127 -7.32 4.25 4.04
CA LEU A 127 -6.31 4.10 2.99
C LEU A 127 -4.99 4.74 3.43
N GLU A 128 -3.92 4.01 3.22
CA GLU A 128 -2.57 4.53 3.32
C GLU A 128 -1.85 4.36 1.98
N VAL A 129 -1.44 5.48 1.38
CA VAL A 129 -0.65 5.48 0.16
C VAL A 129 0.82 5.63 0.55
N GLY A 130 1.59 4.56 0.39
CA GLY A 130 3.03 4.53 0.72
C GLY A 130 3.91 4.79 -0.50
N GLY A 131 4.97 5.58 -0.31
CA GLY A 131 5.99 5.81 -1.34
C GLY A 131 6.94 4.63 -1.50
N VAL A 132 7.20 3.87 -0.43
CA VAL A 132 8.10 2.71 -0.41
C VAL A 132 7.34 1.47 0.07
N ALA A 133 7.39 0.41 -0.71
CA ALA A 133 6.67 -0.83 -0.39
C ALA A 133 7.14 -1.46 0.95
N ALA A 134 8.42 -1.29 1.32
CA ALA A 134 8.98 -1.82 2.55
C ALA A 134 8.25 -1.29 3.79
N ASP A 135 7.85 -0.01 3.80
CA ASP A 135 7.11 0.59 4.92
C ASP A 135 5.72 -0.05 5.07
N LEU A 136 5.04 -0.32 3.95
CA LEU A 136 3.73 -0.98 3.95
C LEU A 136 3.84 -2.44 4.43
N TYR A 137 4.90 -3.15 4.06
CA TYR A 137 5.18 -4.49 4.56
C TYR A 137 5.39 -4.47 6.07
N GLU A 138 6.18 -3.53 6.60
CA GLU A 138 6.44 -3.42 8.03
C GLU A 138 5.17 -3.06 8.81
N LYS A 139 4.37 -2.10 8.33
CA LYS A 139 3.08 -1.75 8.93
C LYS A 139 2.10 -2.92 8.95
N LEU A 140 2.13 -3.77 7.92
CA LEU A 140 1.34 -4.99 7.88
C LEU A 140 1.80 -5.98 8.96
N ARG A 141 3.11 -6.18 9.14
CA ARG A 141 3.68 -7.03 10.21
C ARG A 141 3.30 -6.52 11.61
N LEU A 142 3.32 -5.21 11.80
CA LEU A 142 2.92 -4.56 13.06
C LEU A 142 1.40 -4.48 13.26
N ALA A 143 0.60 -5.15 12.42
CA ALA A 143 -0.87 -5.12 12.43
C ALA A 143 -1.47 -3.68 12.37
N GLN A 144 -0.74 -2.73 11.81
CA GLN A 144 -1.21 -1.39 11.52
C GLN A 144 -2.05 -1.36 10.23
N LEU A 145 -1.80 -2.31 9.31
CA LEU A 145 -2.59 -2.58 8.11
C LEU A 145 -3.18 -3.98 8.17
N ASP A 146 -4.33 -4.15 7.51
CA ASP A 146 -4.98 -5.45 7.37
C ASP A 146 -4.55 -6.15 6.07
N LEU A 147 -4.44 -5.39 4.99
CA LEU A 147 -3.98 -5.80 3.69
C LEU A 147 -3.05 -4.75 3.09
N ALA A 148 -2.14 -5.15 2.22
CA ALA A 148 -1.38 -4.20 1.41
C ALA A 148 -1.29 -4.66 -0.05
N ILE A 149 -1.36 -3.70 -0.99
CA ILE A 149 -1.21 -3.91 -2.43
C ILE A 149 0.13 -3.32 -2.85
N VAL A 150 1.09 -4.20 -3.08
CA VAL A 150 2.51 -3.86 -3.21
C VAL A 150 3.20 -4.68 -4.30
N PRO A 151 4.35 -4.22 -4.82
CA PRO A 151 5.24 -5.07 -5.60
C PRO A 151 5.66 -6.31 -4.80
N ASP A 152 5.72 -7.46 -5.46
CA ASP A 152 6.16 -8.71 -4.84
C ASP A 152 7.65 -8.65 -4.50
N THR A 153 7.95 -8.74 -3.20
CA THR A 153 9.30 -8.72 -2.69
C THR A 153 9.57 -10.00 -1.90
N PRO A 154 10.46 -10.89 -2.35
CA PRO A 154 10.74 -12.18 -1.70
C PRO A 154 11.27 -12.07 -0.27
N ARG A 155 11.72 -10.89 0.14
CA ARG A 155 12.31 -10.62 1.46
C ARG A 155 11.37 -10.97 2.64
N TRP A 156 10.06 -10.86 2.44
CA TRP A 156 9.05 -11.01 3.51
C TRP A 156 8.36 -12.37 3.41
N THR A 157 8.97 -13.42 3.94
CA THR A 157 8.50 -14.81 3.81
C THR A 157 7.36 -15.18 4.75
N ASP A 158 7.14 -14.39 5.79
CA ASP A 158 6.14 -14.58 6.85
C ASP A 158 4.74 -14.07 6.47
N LEU A 159 4.59 -13.47 5.29
CA LEU A 159 3.32 -12.93 4.80
C LEU A 159 2.75 -13.76 3.65
N LEU A 160 1.44 -13.93 3.65
CA LEU A 160 0.71 -14.54 2.53
C LEU A 160 0.67 -13.58 1.34
N ARG A 161 0.88 -14.13 0.14
CA ARG A 161 0.91 -13.38 -1.12
C ARG A 161 -0.17 -13.89 -2.07
N PHE A 162 -0.95 -12.96 -2.58
CA PHE A 162 -2.01 -13.22 -3.54
C PHE A 162 -1.69 -12.46 -4.83
N PRO A 163 -1.30 -13.14 -5.91
CA PRO A 163 -0.93 -12.48 -7.17
C PRO A 163 -2.06 -11.61 -7.72
N LEU A 164 -1.69 -10.41 -8.20
CA LEU A 164 -2.60 -9.47 -8.86
C LEU A 164 -2.26 -9.30 -10.33
N ALA A 165 -1.10 -8.69 -10.64
CA ALA A 165 -0.71 -8.34 -12.00
C ALA A 165 0.81 -8.28 -12.19
N ASN A 166 1.21 -8.30 -13.47
CA ASN A 166 2.55 -7.98 -13.90
C ASN A 166 2.54 -6.61 -14.58
N VAL A 167 3.25 -5.63 -14.00
CA VAL A 167 3.32 -4.27 -14.50
C VAL A 167 4.56 -4.08 -15.34
N ARG A 168 4.38 -3.69 -16.59
CA ARG A 168 5.49 -3.35 -17.50
C ARG A 168 5.92 -1.91 -17.30
N ASN A 169 7.24 -1.69 -17.25
CA ASN A 169 7.83 -0.38 -17.30
C ASN A 169 8.44 -0.18 -18.71
N GLY A 170 8.32 1.05 -19.20
CA GLY A 170 8.92 1.49 -20.44
C GLY A 170 9.93 2.63 -20.20
N TRP A 171 10.53 3.08 -21.28
CA TRP A 171 11.48 4.18 -21.29
C TRP A 171 10.85 5.38 -21.99
N PHE A 172 10.87 6.53 -21.33
CA PHE A 172 10.18 7.73 -21.80
C PHE A 172 11.07 8.96 -21.66
N CYS A 173 11.02 9.86 -22.63
CA CYS A 173 11.72 11.14 -22.57
C CYS A 173 10.88 12.25 -23.19
N SER A 174 11.32 13.50 -23.03
CA SER A 174 10.73 14.64 -23.74
C SER A 174 10.74 14.42 -25.27
N PRO A 175 9.70 14.84 -26.00
CA PRO A 175 9.72 14.85 -27.47
C PRO A 175 10.92 15.61 -28.05
N THR A 176 11.40 16.64 -27.36
CA THR A 176 12.56 17.47 -27.76
C THR A 176 13.90 16.89 -27.33
N PHE A 177 13.91 15.80 -26.53
CA PHE A 177 15.16 15.17 -26.09
C PHE A 177 15.94 14.62 -27.29
N SER A 178 17.18 15.04 -27.45
CA SER A 178 18.01 14.67 -28.62
C SER A 178 18.45 13.22 -28.53
N LEU A 179 17.87 12.37 -29.34
CA LEU A 179 18.29 10.98 -29.53
C LEU A 179 18.71 10.76 -31.00
N LYS A 180 19.85 10.11 -31.20
CA LYS A 180 20.31 9.74 -32.55
C LYS A 180 19.37 8.76 -33.26
N ARG A 181 18.68 7.90 -32.49
CA ARG A 181 17.74 6.87 -32.99
C ARG A 181 16.58 6.72 -32.02
N ARG A 182 15.42 6.27 -32.52
CA ARG A 182 14.23 5.92 -31.69
C ARG A 182 14.37 4.56 -30.99
N ARG A 183 15.27 3.69 -31.46
CA ARG A 183 15.59 2.40 -30.83
C ARG A 183 17.00 2.47 -30.30
N LEU A 184 17.16 2.14 -29.02
CA LEU A 184 18.43 2.09 -28.33
C LEU A 184 18.74 0.66 -27.89
N THR A 185 20.02 0.34 -27.90
CA THR A 185 20.54 -0.79 -27.13
C THR A 185 20.67 -0.39 -25.66
N VAL A 186 20.79 -1.38 -24.76
CA VAL A 186 21.04 -1.12 -23.34
C VAL A 186 22.33 -0.35 -23.11
N LEU A 187 23.36 -0.62 -23.93
CA LEU A 187 24.66 0.08 -23.88
C LEU A 187 24.50 1.57 -24.21
N GLU A 188 23.73 1.90 -25.28
CA GLU A 188 23.48 3.29 -25.67
C GLU A 188 22.64 4.00 -24.60
N LEU A 189 21.63 3.29 -24.01
CA LEU A 189 20.85 3.81 -22.90
C LEU A 189 21.72 4.18 -21.70
N GLY A 190 22.70 3.34 -21.37
CA GLY A 190 23.64 3.56 -20.24
C GLY A 190 24.52 4.80 -20.39
N GLN A 191 24.66 5.35 -21.59
CA GLN A 191 25.42 6.59 -21.84
C GLN A 191 24.59 7.86 -21.55
N LEU A 192 23.31 7.72 -21.30
CA LEU A 192 22.38 8.82 -21.07
C LEU A 192 22.09 8.98 -19.57
N THR A 193 21.54 10.13 -19.19
CA THR A 193 21.00 10.31 -17.83
C THR A 193 19.71 9.52 -17.68
N LEU A 194 19.68 8.57 -16.75
CA LEU A 194 18.50 7.79 -16.43
C LEU A 194 17.75 8.41 -15.24
N LEU A 195 16.43 8.44 -15.35
CA LEU A 195 15.53 8.86 -14.28
C LEU A 195 14.75 7.63 -13.82
N SER A 196 14.84 7.29 -12.54
CA SER A 196 14.25 6.07 -12.00
C SER A 196 13.79 6.24 -10.56
N GLN A 197 12.96 5.30 -10.10
CA GLN A 197 12.79 5.14 -8.65
C GLN A 197 14.09 4.66 -8.01
N SER A 198 14.22 4.89 -6.69
CA SER A 198 15.40 4.45 -5.92
C SER A 198 15.57 2.92 -6.01
N GLY A 199 16.81 2.44 -5.80
CA GLY A 199 17.13 1.01 -5.79
C GLY A 199 16.36 0.19 -4.74
N ASP A 200 15.84 0.84 -3.70
CA ASP A 200 15.00 0.21 -2.66
C ASP A 200 13.56 -0.04 -3.14
N SER A 201 13.13 0.60 -4.24
CA SER A 201 11.86 0.30 -4.88
C SER A 201 11.96 -0.95 -5.77
N ALA A 202 10.84 -1.65 -5.96
CA ALA A 202 10.82 -2.83 -6.84
C ALA A 202 11.15 -2.48 -8.29
N ALA A 203 10.69 -1.34 -8.81
CA ALA A 203 10.98 -0.89 -10.16
C ALA A 203 12.47 -0.53 -10.33
N GLY A 204 13.03 0.22 -9.36
CA GLY A 204 14.45 0.53 -9.34
C GLY A 204 15.33 -0.72 -9.22
N HIS A 205 14.94 -1.67 -8.38
CA HIS A 205 15.63 -2.95 -8.24
C HIS A 205 15.61 -3.77 -9.54
N VAL A 206 14.44 -3.90 -10.19
CA VAL A 206 14.31 -4.60 -11.48
C VAL A 206 15.15 -3.93 -12.55
N MET A 207 15.15 -2.60 -12.63
CA MET A 207 15.99 -1.84 -13.56
C MET A 207 17.47 -2.06 -13.30
N SER A 208 17.93 -1.93 -12.06
CA SER A 208 19.35 -2.11 -11.70
C SER A 208 19.84 -3.51 -12.02
N LYS A 209 19.06 -4.54 -11.66
CA LYS A 209 19.37 -5.94 -12.00
C LYS A 209 19.38 -6.20 -13.50
N TRP A 210 18.50 -5.56 -14.25
CA TRP A 210 18.44 -5.69 -15.69
C TRP A 210 19.67 -5.03 -16.35
N LEU A 211 20.07 -3.83 -15.92
CA LEU A 211 21.30 -3.16 -16.40
C LEU A 211 22.55 -4.00 -16.07
N GLU A 212 22.67 -4.49 -14.83
CA GLU A 212 23.77 -5.32 -14.38
C GLU A 212 23.93 -6.59 -15.22
N ARG A 213 22.81 -7.29 -15.54
CA ARG A 213 22.83 -8.49 -16.42
C ARG A 213 23.34 -8.22 -17.82
N HIS A 214 23.25 -7.00 -18.30
CA HIS A 214 23.75 -6.58 -19.60
C HIS A 214 25.12 -5.88 -19.54
N GLY A 215 25.78 -5.92 -18.36
CA GLY A 215 27.08 -5.32 -18.15
C GLY A 215 27.11 -3.79 -18.27
N VAL A 216 25.96 -3.15 -18.02
CA VAL A 216 25.82 -1.70 -18.18
C VAL A 216 25.84 -1.00 -16.82
N GLN A 217 26.80 -0.11 -16.65
CA GLN A 217 26.81 0.87 -15.57
C GLN A 217 26.36 2.22 -16.14
N PRO A 218 25.23 2.78 -15.70
CA PRO A 218 24.76 4.06 -16.20
C PRO A 218 25.73 5.19 -15.87
N ARG A 219 25.96 6.07 -16.87
CA ARG A 219 26.79 7.25 -16.69
C ARG A 219 26.23 8.19 -15.62
N SER A 220 24.94 8.31 -15.53
CA SER A 220 24.22 9.13 -14.55
C SER A 220 22.85 8.55 -14.25
N ILE A 221 22.49 8.47 -12.96
CA ILE A 221 21.13 8.14 -12.51
C ILE A 221 20.65 9.23 -11.56
N LEU A 222 19.47 9.77 -11.83
CA LEU A 222 18.73 10.62 -10.92
C LEU A 222 17.55 9.81 -10.37
N THR A 223 17.47 9.69 -9.05
CA THR A 223 16.45 8.88 -8.40
C THR A 223 15.40 9.73 -7.69
N CYS A 224 14.13 9.32 -7.81
CA CYS A 224 13.00 9.93 -7.11
C CYS A 224 11.93 8.89 -6.83
N ASN A 225 11.33 8.89 -5.64
CA ASN A 225 10.32 7.91 -5.24
C ASN A 225 8.90 8.26 -5.71
N ASN A 226 8.74 9.33 -6.49
CA ASN A 226 7.44 9.80 -6.97
C ASN A 226 7.39 9.75 -8.50
N PHE A 227 6.39 9.05 -9.06
CA PHE A 227 6.26 8.88 -10.51
C PHE A 227 5.86 10.17 -11.22
N ALA A 228 5.06 11.03 -10.61
CA ALA A 228 4.69 12.32 -11.19
C ALA A 228 5.92 13.22 -11.33
N ALA A 229 6.79 13.25 -10.32
CA ALA A 229 8.05 13.99 -10.37
C ALA A 229 9.00 13.42 -11.45
N LEU A 230 9.12 12.09 -11.55
CA LEU A 230 9.93 11.45 -12.61
C LEU A 230 9.39 11.81 -14.01
N GLY A 231 8.07 11.77 -14.20
CA GLY A 231 7.43 12.18 -15.45
C GLY A 231 7.69 13.65 -15.80
N GLY A 232 7.58 14.54 -14.80
CA GLY A 232 7.88 15.97 -14.95
C GLY A 232 9.34 16.23 -15.34
N MET A 233 10.30 15.58 -14.67
CA MET A 233 11.71 15.67 -14.99
C MET A 233 12.03 15.17 -16.42
N ALA A 234 11.40 14.06 -16.82
CA ALA A 234 11.55 13.54 -18.19
C ALA A 234 10.97 14.49 -19.22
N SER A 235 9.79 15.07 -18.96
CA SER A 235 9.15 16.09 -19.83
C SER A 235 10.01 17.35 -19.96
N ALA A 236 10.69 17.74 -18.89
CA ALA A 236 11.64 18.87 -18.89
C ALA A 236 12.96 18.55 -19.59
N GLY A 237 13.14 17.32 -20.12
CA GLY A 237 14.33 16.94 -20.87
C GLY A 237 15.56 16.60 -20.04
N LEU A 238 15.41 16.34 -18.72
CA LEU A 238 16.53 16.04 -17.82
C LEU A 238 17.13 14.64 -18.05
N GLY A 239 16.42 13.75 -18.75
CA GLY A 239 16.90 12.40 -19.03
C GLY A 239 15.82 11.48 -19.60
N ILE A 240 16.11 10.18 -19.61
CA ILE A 240 15.18 9.12 -19.99
C ILE A 240 14.64 8.45 -18.72
N ALA A 241 13.33 8.52 -18.52
CA ALA A 241 12.67 7.95 -17.36
C ALA A 241 12.24 6.50 -17.58
N CYS A 242 12.52 5.66 -16.59
CA CYS A 242 11.90 4.34 -16.45
C CYS A 242 10.59 4.49 -15.69
N LEU A 243 9.47 4.38 -16.39
CA LEU A 243 8.12 4.59 -15.82
C LEU A 243 7.19 3.43 -16.17
N PRO A 244 6.19 3.13 -15.30
CA PRO A 244 5.11 2.21 -15.65
C PRO A 244 4.33 2.69 -16.87
N ASN A 245 4.11 1.81 -17.84
CA ASN A 245 3.36 2.14 -19.06
C ASN A 245 1.95 2.66 -18.74
N ALA A 246 1.35 2.15 -17.67
CA ALA A 246 0.01 2.53 -17.22
C ALA A 246 -0.17 4.04 -16.99
N ILE A 247 0.84 4.71 -16.43
CA ILE A 247 0.78 6.15 -16.12
C ILE A 247 1.44 7.02 -17.19
N SER A 248 2.40 6.45 -17.94
CA SER A 248 3.16 7.21 -18.96
C SER A 248 2.36 7.43 -20.24
N SER A 249 1.43 6.54 -20.56
CA SER A 249 0.63 6.62 -21.79
C SER A 249 -0.16 7.93 -21.92
N GLU A 250 -0.57 8.56 -20.80
CA GLU A 250 -1.22 9.86 -20.82
C GLU A 250 -0.27 10.99 -21.21
N LEU A 251 0.88 11.02 -20.57
CA LEU A 251 1.91 12.01 -20.88
C LEU A 251 2.34 11.89 -22.34
N VAL A 252 2.32 10.67 -22.90
CA VAL A 252 2.56 10.45 -24.34
C VAL A 252 1.39 10.98 -25.18
N THR A 253 0.15 10.71 -24.81
CA THR A 253 -1.03 11.22 -25.52
C THR A 253 -1.11 12.75 -25.51
N LEU A 254 -0.71 13.37 -24.39
CA LEU A 254 -0.64 14.83 -24.24
C LEU A 254 0.59 15.44 -24.95
N GLY A 255 1.45 14.63 -25.58
CA GLY A 255 2.67 15.09 -26.25
C GLY A 255 3.75 15.58 -25.29
N MET A 256 3.65 15.33 -24.00
CA MET A 256 4.64 15.71 -22.98
C MET A 256 5.83 14.76 -22.95
N LEU A 257 5.58 13.49 -23.25
CA LEU A 257 6.59 12.44 -23.36
C LEU A 257 6.47 11.70 -24.68
N ARG A 258 7.55 11.03 -25.06
CA ARG A 258 7.55 10.00 -26.11
C ARG A 258 8.22 8.73 -25.60
N GLU A 259 7.73 7.59 -26.07
CA GLU A 259 8.34 6.30 -25.77
C GLU A 259 9.67 6.12 -26.52
N VAL A 260 10.64 5.52 -25.84
CA VAL A 260 11.92 5.11 -26.37
C VAL A 260 12.01 3.59 -26.31
N HIS A 261 12.12 2.96 -27.47
CA HIS A 261 12.26 1.51 -27.51
C HIS A 261 13.68 1.10 -27.15
N VAL A 262 13.83 0.28 -26.12
CA VAL A 262 15.12 -0.26 -25.68
C VAL A 262 15.08 -1.77 -25.74
N GLY A 263 16.07 -2.37 -26.37
CA GLY A 263 16.18 -3.83 -26.44
C GLY A 263 17.44 -4.34 -25.74
N PRO A 264 17.30 -5.49 -25.04
CA PRO A 264 16.10 -6.31 -24.78
C PRO A 264 15.12 -5.66 -23.80
N VAL A 265 13.87 -6.16 -23.80
CA VAL A 265 12.81 -5.61 -22.93
C VAL A 265 13.10 -5.93 -21.47
N MET A 266 12.87 -4.95 -20.61
CA MET A 266 13.02 -5.09 -19.16
C MET A 266 11.91 -6.01 -18.58
N PRO A 267 12.22 -6.87 -17.60
CA PRO A 267 11.21 -7.70 -16.93
C PRO A 267 10.12 -6.85 -16.26
N PRO A 268 8.87 -7.36 -16.20
CA PRO A 268 7.81 -6.67 -15.49
C PRO A 268 8.01 -6.75 -13.97
N VAL A 269 7.42 -5.79 -13.26
CA VAL A 269 7.29 -5.82 -11.81
C VAL A 269 6.00 -6.56 -11.46
N ARG A 270 6.12 -7.64 -10.67
CA ARG A 270 4.96 -8.37 -10.17
C ARG A 270 4.33 -7.60 -9.02
N TYR A 271 3.00 -7.49 -9.02
CA TYR A 271 2.21 -6.93 -7.92
C TYR A 271 1.38 -8.00 -7.25
N VAL A 272 1.25 -7.90 -5.94
CA VAL A 272 0.51 -8.83 -5.07
C VAL A 272 -0.33 -8.07 -4.06
N THR A 273 -1.40 -8.69 -3.58
CA THR A 273 -1.96 -8.36 -2.28
C THR A 273 -1.25 -9.19 -1.23
N VAL A 274 -0.84 -8.59 -0.14
CA VAL A 274 -0.22 -9.27 1.01
C VAL A 274 -1.10 -9.16 2.24
N ALA A 275 -1.07 -10.21 3.05
CA ALA A 275 -1.79 -10.33 4.30
C ALA A 275 -1.00 -11.12 5.32
N ARG A 276 -1.23 -10.88 6.60
CA ARG A 276 -0.74 -11.74 7.67
C ARG A 276 -1.54 -13.03 7.70
N GLN A 277 -0.87 -14.14 7.96
CA GLN A 277 -1.51 -15.46 8.02
C GLN A 277 -2.47 -15.59 9.21
N ASP A 278 -2.05 -15.09 10.37
CA ASP A 278 -2.79 -15.16 11.64
C ASP A 278 -4.00 -14.21 11.70
N ALA A 279 -4.03 -13.17 10.85
CA ALA A 279 -5.09 -12.18 10.79
C ALA A 279 -6.03 -12.30 9.58
N LEU A 280 -5.82 -13.29 8.70
CA LEU A 280 -6.57 -13.45 7.46
C LEU A 280 -7.96 -14.02 7.71
N THR A 281 -8.98 -13.17 7.67
CA THR A 281 -10.39 -13.53 7.87
C THR A 281 -11.11 -13.87 6.55
N PRO A 282 -12.30 -14.49 6.58
CA PRO A 282 -13.14 -14.68 5.38
C PRO A 282 -13.45 -13.36 4.64
N PHE A 283 -13.67 -12.27 5.39
CA PHE A 283 -13.85 -10.94 4.81
C PHE A 283 -12.60 -10.49 4.01
N HIS A 284 -11.42 -10.61 4.58
CA HIS A 284 -10.18 -10.27 3.87
C HIS A 284 -10.00 -11.08 2.59
N ARG A 285 -10.35 -12.37 2.60
CA ARG A 285 -10.32 -13.22 1.39
C ARG A 285 -11.27 -12.72 0.30
N LYS A 286 -12.48 -12.28 0.66
CA LYS A 286 -13.43 -11.67 -0.27
C LYS A 286 -12.91 -10.35 -0.83
N VAL A 287 -12.33 -9.50 0.02
CA VAL A 287 -11.67 -8.24 -0.40
C VAL A 287 -10.53 -8.51 -1.37
N ILE A 288 -9.68 -9.52 -1.11
CA ILE A 288 -8.60 -9.94 -2.02
C ILE A 288 -9.16 -10.43 -3.36
N THR A 289 -10.24 -11.20 -3.33
CA THR A 289 -10.92 -11.66 -4.56
C THR A 289 -11.45 -10.48 -5.35
N LEU A 290 -12.08 -9.52 -4.68
CA LEU A 290 -12.58 -8.29 -5.31
C LEU A 290 -11.44 -7.45 -5.89
N ALA A 291 -10.34 -7.28 -5.15
CA ALA A 291 -9.15 -6.58 -5.64
C ALA A 291 -8.59 -7.24 -6.91
N ARG A 292 -8.56 -8.59 -6.97
CA ARG A 292 -8.13 -9.32 -8.16
C ARG A 292 -9.07 -9.11 -9.34
N ALA A 293 -10.39 -9.08 -9.10
CA ALA A 293 -11.39 -8.87 -10.14
C ALA A 293 -11.37 -7.46 -10.73
N THR A 294 -11.04 -6.46 -9.92
CA THR A 294 -11.00 -5.04 -10.32
C THR A 294 -9.62 -4.55 -10.74
N CYS A 295 -8.56 -5.34 -10.45
CA CYS A 295 -7.18 -4.96 -10.73
C CYS A 295 -6.93 -4.78 -12.23
N ASN A 296 -6.70 -3.55 -12.65
CA ASN A 296 -6.35 -3.21 -14.01
C ASN A 296 -5.35 -2.05 -14.06
N TYR A 297 -4.07 -2.37 -14.12
CA TYR A 297 -3.02 -1.36 -14.28
C TYR A 297 -2.99 -0.71 -15.68
N GLY A 298 -3.84 -1.14 -16.61
CA GLY A 298 -4.01 -0.50 -17.92
C GLY A 298 -5.09 0.58 -17.94
N THR A 299 -5.97 0.63 -16.92
CA THR A 299 -7.06 1.61 -16.81
C THR A 299 -6.57 2.81 -15.99
N ARG A 300 -6.95 4.02 -16.42
CA ARG A 300 -6.63 5.25 -15.70
C ARG A 300 -7.77 5.65 -14.79
N TYR A 301 -7.43 6.39 -13.76
CA TYR A 301 -8.38 7.08 -12.89
C TYR A 301 -9.40 7.93 -13.69
N GLN A 302 -8.97 8.60 -14.74
CA GLN A 302 -9.82 9.47 -15.58
C GLN A 302 -10.80 8.69 -16.47
N ASP A 303 -10.47 7.45 -16.85
CA ASP A 303 -11.35 6.60 -17.68
C ASP A 303 -12.53 6.02 -16.88
N VAL A 304 -12.44 5.99 -15.56
CA VAL A 304 -13.53 5.52 -14.68
C VAL A 304 -14.66 6.53 -14.59
N GLY A 305 -14.37 7.83 -14.67
CA GLY A 305 -15.36 8.90 -14.67
C GLY A 305 -16.06 9.13 -16.01
N ALA A 306 -15.52 8.58 -17.10
CA ALA A 306 -16.09 8.70 -18.45
C ALA A 306 -17.11 7.61 -18.80
N ARG A 307 -17.34 6.64 -17.91
CA ARG A 307 -18.44 5.69 -18.07
C ARG A 307 -19.74 6.42 -17.75
N GLU A 308 -20.65 6.48 -18.74
CA GLU A 308 -22.00 6.99 -18.56
C GLU A 308 -22.62 6.42 -17.28
N PRO A 309 -23.33 7.26 -16.48
CA PRO A 309 -24.08 6.74 -15.35
C PRO A 309 -25.01 5.65 -15.87
N LEU A 310 -24.94 4.46 -15.29
CA LEU A 310 -25.92 3.41 -15.55
C LEU A 310 -27.28 4.01 -15.28
N VAL A 311 -27.98 4.36 -16.35
CA VAL A 311 -29.37 4.78 -16.31
C VAL A 311 -30.14 3.64 -15.69
N ASN A 312 -30.54 3.83 -14.45
CA ASN A 312 -31.44 2.92 -13.75
C ASN A 312 -32.80 3.02 -14.45
N GLU A 313 -33.04 2.19 -15.45
CA GLU A 313 -34.40 1.96 -15.94
C GLU A 313 -35.18 1.20 -14.85
N ALA A 314 -35.76 2.01 -13.96
CA ALA A 314 -36.85 1.56 -13.12
C ALA A 314 -38.10 1.41 -14.00
N LYS A 315 -38.51 0.18 -14.22
CA LYS A 315 -39.89 -0.19 -14.52
C LYS A 315 -40.31 -1.30 -13.58
#